data_97139906be48ce532f17012a0545dc10
#
_entry.id   97139906be48ce532f17012a0545dc10
#
_cell.length_a   1.000
_cell.length_b   1.000
_cell.length_c   1.000
_cell.angle_alpha   90.00
_cell.angle_beta   90.00
_cell.angle_gamma   90.00
#
_symmetry.space_group_name_H-M   'P 1'
#
loop_
_entity.id
_entity.type
_entity.pdbx_description
1 polymer ?
#
loop_
_entity_poly.entity_id
_entity_poly.type
_entity_poly.pdbx_seq_one_letter_code
_entity_poly.pdbx_strand_id
1 'polypeptide(L)'
;KEKLAQLIEENKDANASIKELNASIFDLNQKMIVLNDEISSKDRALSDANASSEKNLAKIAFLLEQVSKKEARYDELLRDLNVTRDRVKNLTGIRVKVISALKDRLGSSIEIDPNSGALKLSSSVLFDKGSAILKEEVKEELKATLSKYFDVLLNDKDIASNIDQIVIEGFTDSDGSYIYNLELSQKRAYAVMEFINSFSDDARLRKLLVASGRSYNELVFKDGAEDKD
;
A
#
# COMPACT_ATOMS: atom_id res chain seq x y z
N LYS A 1 -64.37 -89.18 44.94
CA LYS A 1 -64.25 -89.14 43.48
C LYS A 1 -64.33 -87.67 42.97
N GLU A 2 -65.32 -86.86 43.45
CA GLU A 2 -65.51 -85.46 42.99
C GLU A 2 -64.29 -84.57 43.26
N LYS A 3 -63.68 -84.64 44.42
CA LYS A 3 -62.51 -83.84 44.77
C LYS A 3 -61.28 -84.10 43.85
N LEU A 4 -61.17 -85.37 43.40
CA LEU A 4 -60.08 -85.70 42.43
C LEU A 4 -60.36 -85.17 41.03
N ALA A 5 -61.61 -85.14 40.55
CA ALA A 5 -61.99 -84.54 39.25
C ALA A 5 -61.77 -83.02 39.27
N GLN A 6 -62.14 -82.38 40.37
CA GLN A 6 -61.88 -80.92 40.52
C GLN A 6 -60.37 -80.56 40.48
N LEU A 7 -59.54 -81.34 41.24
CA LEU A 7 -58.09 -81.14 41.21
C LEU A 7 -57.49 -81.42 39.83
N ILE A 8 -58.00 -82.31 39.04
CA ILE A 8 -57.55 -82.59 37.70
C ILE A 8 -57.88 -81.41 36.79
N GLU A 9 -59.08 -80.80 36.89
CA GLU A 9 -59.50 -79.67 36.10
C GLU A 9 -58.68 -78.39 36.48
N GLU A 10 -58.51 -78.13 37.79
CA GLU A 10 -57.66 -77.04 38.27
C GLU A 10 -56.18 -77.16 37.77
N ASN A 11 -55.67 -78.42 37.76
CA ASN A 11 -54.30 -78.67 37.26
C ASN A 11 -54.21 -78.45 35.70
N LYS A 12 -55.27 -78.76 34.97
CA LYS A 12 -55.37 -78.58 33.58
C LYS A 12 -55.39 -77.06 33.22
N ASP A 13 -56.17 -76.26 33.95
CA ASP A 13 -56.25 -74.83 33.84
C ASP A 13 -54.92 -74.14 34.22
N ALA A 14 -54.29 -74.60 35.30
CA ALA A 14 -52.97 -74.15 35.72
C ALA A 14 -51.91 -74.44 34.62
N ASN A 15 -51.93 -75.62 34.02
CA ASN A 15 -51.01 -75.95 32.90
C ASN A 15 -51.25 -75.12 31.62
N ALA A 16 -52.56 -74.85 31.35
CA ALA A 16 -52.87 -73.91 30.22
C ALA A 16 -52.33 -72.50 30.45
N SER A 17 -52.51 -71.97 31.70
CA SER A 17 -51.99 -70.67 32.07
C SER A 17 -50.43 -70.64 32.10
N ILE A 18 -49.77 -71.70 32.53
CA ILE A 18 -48.31 -71.84 32.44
C ILE A 18 -47.84 -71.79 30.96
N LYS A 19 -48.54 -72.43 30.06
CA LYS A 19 -48.22 -72.45 28.64
C LYS A 19 -48.35 -71.01 27.98
N GLU A 20 -49.42 -70.29 28.33
CA GLU A 20 -49.62 -68.89 27.88
C GLU A 20 -48.56 -67.97 28.47
N LEU A 21 -48.23 -68.08 29.75
CA LEU A 21 -47.16 -67.32 30.39
C LEU A 21 -45.79 -67.56 29.71
N ASN A 22 -45.46 -68.81 29.45
CA ASN A 22 -44.20 -69.15 28.74
C ASN A 22 -44.15 -68.57 27.33
N ALA A 23 -45.27 -68.58 26.60
CA ALA A 23 -45.34 -67.93 25.29
C ALA A 23 -45.12 -66.40 25.41
N SER A 24 -45.74 -65.76 26.40
CA SER A 24 -45.55 -64.34 26.67
C SER A 24 -44.12 -63.98 27.06
N ILE A 25 -43.46 -64.79 27.90
CA ILE A 25 -42.06 -64.64 28.25
C ILE A 25 -41.18 -64.77 27.04
N PHE A 26 -41.43 -65.69 26.13
CA PHE A 26 -40.66 -65.82 24.88
C PHE A 26 -40.82 -64.60 24.01
N ASP A 27 -42.05 -64.08 23.82
CA ASP A 27 -42.29 -62.84 23.02
C ASP A 27 -41.63 -61.63 23.64
N LEU A 28 -41.72 -61.45 24.95
CA LEU A 28 -41.03 -60.39 25.71
C LEU A 28 -39.52 -60.45 25.55
N ASN A 29 -38.93 -61.65 25.63
CA ASN A 29 -37.48 -61.82 25.42
C ASN A 29 -37.07 -61.47 24.02
N GLN A 30 -37.84 -61.83 23.00
CA GLN A 30 -37.57 -61.43 21.60
C GLN A 30 -37.63 -59.89 21.43
N LYS A 31 -38.66 -59.24 22.00
CA LYS A 31 -38.77 -57.77 21.97
C LYS A 31 -37.59 -57.11 22.72
N MET A 32 -37.14 -57.68 23.84
CA MET A 32 -35.99 -57.16 24.57
C MET A 32 -34.68 -57.21 23.76
N ILE A 33 -34.46 -58.28 22.99
CA ILE A 33 -33.32 -58.41 22.07
C ILE A 33 -33.37 -57.29 21.00
N VAL A 34 -34.50 -57.12 20.35
CA VAL A 34 -34.68 -56.09 19.31
C VAL A 34 -34.45 -54.67 19.87
N LEU A 35 -35.02 -54.39 21.04
CA LEU A 35 -34.83 -53.08 21.69
C LEU A 35 -33.37 -52.81 22.10
N ASN A 36 -32.65 -53.82 22.59
CA ASN A 36 -31.23 -53.70 22.92
C ASN A 36 -30.38 -53.40 21.66
N ASP A 37 -30.68 -54.06 20.54
CA ASP A 37 -30.00 -53.79 19.28
C ASP A 37 -30.29 -52.35 18.78
N GLU A 38 -31.56 -51.90 18.92
CA GLU A 38 -31.93 -50.52 18.55
C GLU A 38 -31.25 -49.49 19.47
N ILE A 39 -31.19 -49.71 20.78
CA ILE A 39 -30.45 -48.87 21.74
C ILE A 39 -28.98 -48.79 21.33
N SER A 40 -28.34 -49.93 21.08
CA SER A 40 -26.93 -50.00 20.68
C SER A 40 -26.64 -49.23 19.37
N SER A 41 -27.58 -49.30 18.42
CA SER A 41 -27.48 -48.54 17.16
C SER A 41 -27.63 -47.05 17.40
N LYS A 42 -28.58 -46.61 18.21
CA LYS A 42 -28.77 -45.18 18.57
C LYS A 42 -27.61 -44.62 19.38
N ASP A 43 -27.03 -45.39 20.28
CA ASP A 43 -25.86 -44.98 21.06
C ASP A 43 -24.62 -44.71 20.15
N ARG A 44 -24.41 -45.60 19.17
CA ARG A 44 -23.34 -45.36 18.15
C ARG A 44 -23.60 -44.09 17.33
N ALA A 45 -24.81 -43.91 16.83
CA ALA A 45 -25.17 -42.72 16.05
C ALA A 45 -25.03 -41.42 16.87
N LEU A 46 -25.41 -41.47 18.16
CA LEU A 46 -25.23 -40.34 19.08
C LEU A 46 -23.74 -40.03 19.32
N SER A 47 -22.92 -41.07 19.55
CA SER A 47 -21.47 -40.91 19.70
C SER A 47 -20.82 -40.27 18.45
N ASP A 48 -21.20 -40.75 17.26
CA ASP A 48 -20.68 -40.17 15.99
C ASP A 48 -21.14 -38.74 15.78
N ALA A 49 -22.40 -38.44 16.11
CA ALA A 49 -22.93 -37.06 16.04
C ALA A 49 -22.21 -36.12 17.01
N ASN A 50 -21.93 -36.56 18.23
CA ASN A 50 -21.18 -35.80 19.22
C ASN A 50 -19.74 -35.53 18.76
N ALA A 51 -19.04 -36.54 18.25
CA ALA A 51 -17.68 -36.40 17.73
C ALA A 51 -17.63 -35.43 16.51
N SER A 52 -18.66 -35.47 15.65
CA SER A 52 -18.78 -34.51 14.53
C SER A 52 -19.05 -33.09 15.02
N SER A 53 -19.90 -32.94 16.03
CA SER A 53 -20.19 -31.64 16.67
C SER A 53 -18.94 -31.01 17.28
N GLU A 54 -18.16 -31.80 18.02
CA GLU A 54 -16.88 -31.31 18.60
C GLU A 54 -15.90 -30.85 17.53
N LYS A 55 -15.75 -31.60 16.43
CA LYS A 55 -14.91 -31.18 15.28
C LYS A 55 -15.40 -29.88 14.66
N ASN A 56 -16.72 -29.74 14.53
CA ASN A 56 -17.30 -28.52 13.97
C ASN A 56 -17.07 -27.30 14.89
N LEU A 57 -17.23 -27.48 16.21
CA LEU A 57 -16.94 -26.42 17.18
C LEU A 57 -15.47 -25.99 17.14
N ALA A 58 -14.55 -26.95 17.09
CA ALA A 58 -13.12 -26.64 16.93
C ALA A 58 -12.81 -25.86 15.63
N LYS A 59 -13.47 -26.25 14.53
CA LYS A 59 -13.32 -25.55 13.24
C LYS A 59 -13.89 -24.14 13.29
N ILE A 60 -15.04 -23.95 13.93
CA ILE A 60 -15.64 -22.61 14.13
C ILE A 60 -14.70 -21.73 14.97
N ALA A 61 -14.17 -22.24 16.07
CA ALA A 61 -13.23 -21.50 16.91
C ALA A 61 -11.98 -21.08 16.13
N PHE A 62 -11.40 -21.96 15.32
CA PHE A 62 -10.28 -21.66 14.45
C PHE A 62 -10.62 -20.56 13.42
N LEU A 63 -11.80 -20.67 12.76
CA LEU A 63 -12.22 -19.68 11.77
C LEU A 63 -12.48 -18.32 12.41
N LEU A 64 -13.06 -18.26 13.60
CA LEU A 64 -13.26 -17.01 14.35
C LEU A 64 -11.92 -16.33 14.67
N GLU A 65 -10.91 -17.11 15.09
CA GLU A 65 -9.56 -16.58 15.30
C GLU A 65 -8.95 -16.00 14.01
N GLN A 66 -9.12 -16.69 12.87
CA GLN A 66 -8.64 -16.20 11.58
C GLN A 66 -9.35 -14.92 11.13
N VAL A 67 -10.66 -14.83 11.36
CA VAL A 67 -11.44 -13.61 11.09
C VAL A 67 -10.94 -12.46 11.93
N SER A 68 -10.79 -12.64 13.24
CA SER A 68 -10.28 -11.60 14.14
C SER A 68 -8.88 -11.10 13.75
N LYS A 69 -7.97 -12.03 13.38
CA LYS A 69 -6.64 -11.64 12.88
C LYS A 69 -6.71 -10.83 11.58
N LYS A 70 -7.61 -11.18 10.68
CA LYS A 70 -7.82 -10.42 9.44
C LYS A 70 -8.41 -9.05 9.71
N GLU A 71 -9.40 -8.93 10.59
CA GLU A 71 -9.99 -7.66 10.98
C GLU A 71 -8.93 -6.71 11.56
N ALA A 72 -8.11 -7.18 12.50
CA ALA A 72 -7.02 -6.38 13.04
C ALA A 72 -6.04 -5.89 11.96
N ARG A 73 -5.73 -6.74 10.96
CA ARG A 73 -4.87 -6.37 9.85
C ARG A 73 -5.52 -5.37 8.88
N TYR A 74 -6.83 -5.49 8.66
CA TYR A 74 -7.58 -4.49 7.89
C TYR A 74 -7.60 -3.12 8.56
N ASP A 75 -7.78 -3.08 9.88
CA ASP A 75 -7.74 -1.83 10.65
C ASP A 75 -6.37 -1.16 10.59
N GLU A 76 -5.29 -1.93 10.66
CA GLU A 76 -3.92 -1.44 10.49
C GLU A 76 -3.72 -0.85 9.09
N LEU A 77 -4.11 -1.58 8.04
CA LEU A 77 -4.01 -1.12 6.66
C LEU A 77 -4.81 0.15 6.38
N LEU A 78 -6.00 0.27 6.97
CA LEU A 78 -6.82 1.48 6.86
C LEU A 78 -6.16 2.70 7.53
N ARG A 79 -5.51 2.51 8.68
CA ARG A 79 -4.74 3.57 9.32
C ARG A 79 -3.57 4.02 8.45
N ASP A 80 -2.79 3.08 7.93
CA ASP A 80 -1.65 3.36 7.06
C ASP A 80 -2.08 4.06 5.77
N LEU A 81 -3.20 3.62 5.18
CA LEU A 81 -3.79 4.27 4.00
C LEU A 81 -4.18 5.71 4.29
N ASN A 82 -4.83 5.98 5.41
CA ASN A 82 -5.22 7.34 5.79
C ASN A 82 -4.00 8.23 6.02
N VAL A 83 -2.99 7.75 6.75
CA VAL A 83 -1.73 8.48 6.97
C VAL A 83 -1.04 8.79 5.63
N THR A 84 -0.98 7.80 4.74
CA THR A 84 -0.36 7.97 3.41
C THR A 84 -1.15 8.95 2.55
N ARG A 85 -2.48 8.87 2.56
CA ARG A 85 -3.37 9.81 1.84
C ARG A 85 -3.20 11.24 2.33
N ASP A 86 -3.13 11.44 3.64
CA ASP A 86 -2.94 12.78 4.21
C ASP A 86 -1.55 13.33 3.86
N ARG A 87 -0.52 12.49 3.86
CA ARG A 87 0.82 12.87 3.41
C ARG A 87 0.84 13.27 1.94
N VAL A 88 0.22 12.49 1.06
CA VAL A 88 0.11 12.81 -0.37
C VAL A 88 -0.67 14.11 -0.59
N LYS A 89 -1.77 14.32 0.13
CA LYS A 89 -2.57 15.55 0.06
C LYS A 89 -1.76 16.77 0.49
N ASN A 90 -0.99 16.66 1.58
CA ASN A 90 -0.12 17.72 2.06
C ASN A 90 0.98 18.05 1.06
N LEU A 91 1.69 17.04 0.54
CA LEU A 91 2.74 17.23 -0.47
C LEU A 91 2.19 17.86 -1.77
N THR A 92 1.01 17.44 -2.20
CA THR A 92 0.35 18.05 -3.38
C THR A 92 -0.03 19.50 -3.09
N GLY A 93 -0.55 19.79 -1.90
CA GLY A 93 -0.88 21.16 -1.48
C GLY A 93 0.34 22.07 -1.44
N ILE A 94 1.47 21.60 -0.90
CA ILE A 94 2.73 22.34 -0.86
C ILE A 94 3.24 22.61 -2.27
N ARG A 95 3.21 21.62 -3.16
CA ARG A 95 3.61 21.81 -4.56
C ARG A 95 2.80 22.91 -5.25
N VAL A 96 1.47 22.88 -5.12
CA VAL A 96 0.60 23.93 -5.69
C VAL A 96 0.93 25.30 -5.10
N LYS A 97 1.17 25.37 -3.78
CA LYS A 97 1.57 26.59 -3.09
C LYS A 97 2.90 27.14 -3.63
N VAL A 98 3.91 26.27 -3.83
CA VAL A 98 5.21 26.65 -4.41
C VAL A 98 5.04 27.23 -5.82
N ILE A 99 4.33 26.50 -6.69
CA ILE A 99 4.13 26.94 -8.09
C ILE A 99 3.39 28.27 -8.16
N SER A 100 2.34 28.46 -7.34
CA SER A 100 1.61 29.73 -7.27
C SER A 100 2.51 30.87 -6.80
N ALA A 101 3.24 30.68 -5.71
CA ALA A 101 4.13 31.68 -5.15
C ALA A 101 5.29 32.03 -6.10
N LEU A 102 5.82 31.05 -6.83
CA LEU A 102 6.84 31.28 -7.86
C LEU A 102 6.27 32.10 -9.03
N LYS A 103 5.09 31.76 -9.53
CA LYS A 103 4.42 32.53 -10.60
C LYS A 103 4.15 33.96 -10.19
N ASP A 104 3.70 34.17 -8.97
CA ASP A 104 3.39 35.52 -8.44
C ASP A 104 4.66 36.38 -8.29
N ARG A 105 5.80 35.75 -7.89
CA ARG A 105 7.06 36.45 -7.65
C ARG A 105 7.93 36.64 -8.89
N LEU A 106 7.95 35.65 -9.78
CA LEU A 106 8.81 35.65 -10.97
C LEU A 106 8.11 36.19 -12.22
N GLY A 107 6.75 36.22 -12.20
CA GLY A 107 5.96 36.68 -13.34
C GLY A 107 5.87 35.64 -14.47
N SER A 108 5.27 36.04 -15.60
CA SER A 108 5.03 35.13 -16.74
C SER A 108 6.21 35.03 -17.71
N SER A 109 7.28 35.78 -17.47
CA SER A 109 8.46 35.83 -18.39
C SER A 109 9.39 34.61 -18.19
N ILE A 110 9.19 33.84 -17.12
CA ILE A 110 10.04 32.73 -16.75
C ILE A 110 9.21 31.43 -16.81
N GLU A 111 9.72 30.46 -17.53
CA GLU A 111 9.07 29.15 -17.65
C GLU A 111 9.24 28.33 -16.37
N ILE A 112 8.12 28.06 -15.69
CA ILE A 112 8.06 27.21 -14.52
C ILE A 112 7.27 25.96 -14.89
N ASP A 113 7.89 24.79 -14.74
CA ASP A 113 7.22 23.51 -14.96
C ASP A 113 6.05 23.35 -13.98
N PRO A 114 4.81 23.18 -14.48
CA PRO A 114 3.63 23.11 -13.63
C PRO A 114 3.54 21.82 -12.79
N ASN A 115 4.36 20.82 -13.09
CA ASN A 115 4.35 19.54 -12.39
C ASN A 115 5.41 19.46 -11.30
N SER A 116 6.59 20.01 -11.56
CA SER A 116 7.72 19.94 -10.63
C SER A 116 7.99 21.27 -9.90
N GLY A 117 7.54 22.40 -10.44
CA GLY A 117 7.94 23.73 -9.99
C GLY A 117 9.37 24.10 -10.40
N ALA A 118 10.01 23.30 -11.26
CA ALA A 118 11.35 23.57 -11.74
C ALA A 118 11.37 24.82 -12.62
N LEU A 119 12.41 25.63 -12.42
CA LEU A 119 12.71 26.79 -13.27
C LEU A 119 13.48 26.30 -14.48
N LYS A 120 12.92 26.51 -15.69
CA LYS A 120 13.58 26.17 -16.96
C LYS A 120 14.30 27.40 -17.51
N LEU A 121 15.59 27.22 -17.80
CA LEU A 121 16.45 28.24 -18.38
C LEU A 121 17.09 27.68 -19.64
N SER A 122 17.02 28.43 -20.75
CA SER A 122 17.66 28.02 -22.01
C SER A 122 19.18 27.97 -21.86
N SER A 123 19.77 26.87 -22.30
CA SER A 123 21.21 26.65 -22.25
C SER A 123 21.97 27.63 -23.17
N SER A 124 21.41 27.97 -24.34
CA SER A 124 22.01 28.92 -25.31
C SER A 124 22.04 30.35 -24.78
N VAL A 125 21.09 30.69 -23.88
CA VAL A 125 21.09 31.98 -23.18
C VAL A 125 22.24 32.06 -22.20
N LEU A 126 22.47 30.97 -21.44
CA LEU A 126 23.43 30.95 -20.34
C LEU A 126 24.87 30.68 -20.78
N PHE A 127 25.07 29.87 -21.84
CA PHE A 127 26.38 29.37 -22.24
C PHE A 127 26.57 29.46 -23.75
N ASP A 128 27.81 29.60 -24.20
CA ASP A 128 28.16 29.41 -25.60
C ASP A 128 28.21 27.92 -25.96
N LYS A 129 28.08 27.58 -27.24
CA LYS A 129 28.10 26.21 -27.74
C LYS A 129 29.39 25.50 -27.31
N GLY A 130 29.21 24.33 -26.66
CA GLY A 130 30.32 23.52 -26.13
C GLY A 130 31.02 24.12 -24.91
N SER A 131 30.52 25.23 -24.36
CA SER A 131 31.09 25.89 -23.18
C SER A 131 30.27 25.58 -21.92
N ALA A 132 30.92 25.60 -20.77
CA ALA A 132 30.32 25.59 -19.44
C ALA A 132 30.64 26.89 -18.66
N ILE A 133 31.08 27.93 -19.33
CA ILE A 133 31.36 29.23 -18.73
C ILE A 133 30.11 30.10 -18.90
N LEU A 134 29.54 30.57 -17.79
CA LEU A 134 28.40 31.49 -17.81
C LEU A 134 28.78 32.81 -18.51
N LYS A 135 27.94 33.23 -19.44
CA LYS A 135 28.09 34.52 -20.13
C LYS A 135 27.96 35.66 -19.13
N GLU A 136 28.80 36.67 -19.26
CA GLU A 136 28.85 37.79 -18.35
C GLU A 136 27.56 38.61 -18.36
N GLU A 137 26.99 38.81 -19.57
CA GLU A 137 25.77 39.58 -19.77
C GLU A 137 24.53 39.03 -19.09
N VAL A 138 24.46 37.71 -18.81
CA VAL A 138 23.29 37.07 -18.17
C VAL A 138 23.38 36.98 -16.66
N LYS A 139 24.54 37.19 -16.06
CA LYS A 139 24.77 36.95 -14.63
C LYS A 139 23.88 37.82 -13.74
N GLU A 140 23.70 39.09 -14.04
CA GLU A 140 22.88 39.97 -13.22
C GLU A 140 21.40 39.60 -13.26
N GLU A 141 20.85 39.23 -14.43
CA GLU A 141 19.47 38.78 -14.56
C GLU A 141 19.26 37.42 -13.92
N LEU A 142 20.19 36.50 -14.12
CA LEU A 142 20.19 35.18 -13.49
C LEU A 142 20.22 35.30 -11.96
N LYS A 143 21.07 36.16 -11.42
CA LYS A 143 21.16 36.45 -9.97
C LYS A 143 19.82 36.97 -9.43
N ALA A 144 19.23 37.96 -10.13
CA ALA A 144 17.94 38.52 -9.69
C ALA A 144 16.82 37.48 -9.70
N THR A 145 16.79 36.63 -10.72
CA THR A 145 15.81 35.57 -10.88
C THR A 145 15.98 34.50 -9.80
N LEU A 146 17.19 33.98 -9.62
CA LEU A 146 17.49 32.95 -8.64
C LEU A 146 17.29 33.44 -7.21
N SER A 147 17.62 34.70 -6.91
CA SER A 147 17.37 35.29 -5.59
C SER A 147 15.88 35.28 -5.25
N LYS A 148 15.00 35.67 -6.18
CA LYS A 148 13.55 35.64 -6.00
C LYS A 148 13.04 34.19 -5.85
N TYR A 149 13.60 33.26 -6.61
CA TYR A 149 13.27 31.84 -6.55
C TYR A 149 13.60 31.25 -5.18
N PHE A 150 14.82 31.48 -4.68
CA PHE A 150 15.23 31.01 -3.36
C PHE A 150 14.49 31.71 -2.22
N ASP A 151 14.12 32.98 -2.39
CA ASP A 151 13.27 33.70 -1.43
C ASP A 151 11.93 32.97 -1.19
N VAL A 152 11.27 32.54 -2.28
CA VAL A 152 10.02 31.76 -2.18
C VAL A 152 10.26 30.43 -1.49
N LEU A 153 11.32 29.71 -1.85
CA LEU A 153 11.58 28.37 -1.34
C LEU A 153 12.02 28.35 0.14
N LEU A 154 12.79 29.33 0.58
CA LEU A 154 13.48 29.28 1.87
C LEU A 154 12.82 30.14 2.97
N ASN A 155 12.04 31.13 2.62
CA ASN A 155 11.44 32.06 3.58
C ASN A 155 10.01 31.73 3.97
N ASP A 156 9.30 30.90 3.21
CA ASP A 156 8.04 30.30 3.62
C ASP A 156 8.32 29.03 4.43
N LYS A 157 7.91 29.00 5.71
CA LYS A 157 8.18 27.90 6.63
C LYS A 157 7.57 26.56 6.16
N ASP A 158 6.37 26.61 5.58
CA ASP A 158 5.69 25.40 5.12
C ASP A 158 6.38 24.82 3.90
N ILE A 159 6.91 25.68 3.01
CA ILE A 159 7.68 25.26 1.85
C ILE A 159 9.05 24.74 2.29
N ALA A 160 9.80 25.55 3.02
CA ALA A 160 11.18 25.23 3.42
C ALA A 160 11.31 23.92 4.22
N SER A 161 10.32 23.62 5.09
CA SER A 161 10.35 22.38 5.88
C SER A 161 10.10 21.10 5.07
N ASN A 162 9.66 21.23 3.82
CA ASN A 162 9.36 20.11 2.92
C ASN A 162 10.32 20.03 1.73
N ILE A 163 11.36 20.87 1.67
CA ILE A 163 12.43 20.79 0.67
C ILE A 163 13.55 19.94 1.23
N ASP A 164 13.83 18.82 0.55
CA ASP A 164 14.95 17.95 0.86
C ASP A 164 16.22 18.37 0.12
N GLN A 165 16.08 18.75 -1.17
CA GLN A 165 17.16 19.21 -2.01
C GLN A 165 16.66 20.14 -3.14
N ILE A 166 17.56 20.98 -3.65
CA ILE A 166 17.36 21.80 -4.84
C ILE A 166 18.36 21.33 -5.88
N VAL A 167 17.90 20.68 -6.92
CA VAL A 167 18.75 20.09 -7.94
C VAL A 167 18.89 21.05 -9.13
N ILE A 168 20.12 21.38 -9.48
CA ILE A 168 20.45 22.09 -10.69
C ILE A 168 20.78 21.05 -11.75
N GLU A 169 19.88 20.83 -12.69
CA GLU A 169 20.06 19.86 -13.75
C GLU A 169 20.57 20.53 -15.02
N GLY A 170 21.69 20.04 -15.54
CA GLY A 170 22.21 20.45 -16.84
C GLY A 170 21.81 19.45 -17.92
N PHE A 171 21.34 19.94 -19.03
CA PHE A 171 21.03 19.16 -20.23
C PHE A 171 21.82 19.65 -21.41
N THR A 172 21.92 18.84 -22.47
CA THR A 172 22.53 19.16 -23.77
C THR A 172 21.62 18.71 -24.89
N ASP A 173 21.90 19.16 -26.09
CA ASP A 173 21.38 18.58 -27.32
C ASP A 173 21.96 17.17 -27.58
N SER A 174 21.52 16.52 -28.65
CA SER A 174 21.99 15.19 -29.06
C SER A 174 23.31 15.19 -29.83
N ASP A 175 23.93 16.37 -30.08
CA ASP A 175 25.20 16.46 -30.82
C ASP A 175 26.37 15.91 -29.97
N GLY A 176 27.05 14.91 -30.49
CA GLY A 176 28.20 14.28 -29.80
C GLY A 176 27.91 13.01 -29.08
N SER A 177 28.90 12.49 -28.31
CA SER A 177 28.74 11.24 -27.55
C SER A 177 28.03 11.51 -26.23
N TYR A 178 27.34 10.48 -25.73
CA TYR A 178 26.67 10.53 -24.42
C TYR A 178 27.60 10.98 -23.30
N ILE A 179 28.82 10.43 -23.25
CA ILE A 179 29.79 10.73 -22.18
C ILE A 179 30.29 12.17 -22.28
N TYR A 180 30.56 12.66 -23.50
CA TYR A 180 30.92 14.07 -23.72
C TYR A 180 29.81 15.02 -23.22
N ASN A 181 28.57 14.72 -23.61
CA ASN A 181 27.41 15.52 -23.20
C ASN A 181 27.10 15.38 -21.69
N LEU A 182 27.34 14.23 -21.08
CA LEU A 182 27.24 14.06 -19.65
C LEU A 182 28.26 14.94 -18.91
N GLU A 183 29.49 14.95 -19.35
CA GLU A 183 30.53 15.80 -18.78
C GLU A 183 30.21 17.31 -18.96
N LEU A 184 29.79 17.71 -20.13
CA LEU A 184 29.43 19.11 -20.43
C LEU A 184 28.23 19.56 -19.58
N SER A 185 27.18 18.75 -19.53
CA SER A 185 25.99 19.05 -18.72
C SER A 185 26.30 19.12 -17.22
N GLN A 186 27.17 18.24 -16.71
CA GLN A 186 27.63 18.29 -15.34
C GLN A 186 28.43 19.56 -15.03
N LYS A 187 29.34 19.95 -15.91
CA LYS A 187 30.10 21.20 -15.76
C LYS A 187 29.22 22.43 -15.79
N ARG A 188 28.18 22.45 -16.64
CA ARG A 188 27.19 23.55 -16.71
C ARG A 188 26.39 23.67 -15.43
N ALA A 189 25.85 22.55 -14.92
CA ALA A 189 25.15 22.53 -13.65
C ALA A 189 26.03 23.00 -12.48
N TYR A 190 27.30 22.57 -12.46
CA TYR A 190 28.28 23.00 -11.48
C TYR A 190 28.57 24.51 -11.57
N ALA A 191 28.75 25.06 -12.78
CA ALA A 191 29.01 26.49 -12.98
C ALA A 191 27.85 27.37 -12.47
N VAL A 192 26.60 26.93 -12.63
CA VAL A 192 25.43 27.60 -12.04
C VAL A 192 25.48 27.53 -10.52
N MET A 193 25.78 26.35 -9.95
CA MET A 193 25.90 26.18 -8.51
C MET A 193 27.03 27.05 -7.91
N GLU A 194 28.17 27.10 -8.57
CA GLU A 194 29.30 27.98 -8.17
C GLU A 194 28.90 29.47 -8.22
N PHE A 195 28.18 29.86 -9.27
CA PHE A 195 27.67 31.21 -9.39
C PHE A 195 26.67 31.55 -8.26
N ILE A 196 25.75 30.65 -7.90
CA ILE A 196 24.84 30.83 -6.76
C ILE A 196 25.65 31.07 -5.48
N ASN A 197 26.65 30.24 -5.24
CA ASN A 197 27.50 30.36 -4.05
C ASN A 197 28.35 31.65 -4.04
N SER A 198 28.57 32.29 -5.19
CA SER A 198 29.31 33.55 -5.26
C SER A 198 28.54 34.78 -4.76
N PHE A 199 27.20 34.72 -4.77
CA PHE A 199 26.35 35.83 -4.32
C PHE A 199 25.44 35.51 -3.14
N SER A 200 25.36 34.25 -2.71
CA SER A 200 24.53 33.84 -1.57
C SER A 200 25.37 33.18 -0.49
N ASP A 201 25.32 33.77 0.71
CA ASP A 201 25.95 33.21 1.91
C ASP A 201 24.99 32.37 2.77
N ASP A 202 23.76 32.08 2.29
CA ASP A 202 22.78 31.28 3.05
C ASP A 202 23.26 29.84 3.24
N ALA A 203 23.58 29.48 4.48
CA ALA A 203 24.04 28.15 4.84
C ALA A 203 23.02 27.03 4.53
N ARG A 204 21.72 27.36 4.44
CA ARG A 204 20.67 26.43 4.05
C ARG A 204 20.82 26.06 2.59
N LEU A 205 21.05 27.04 1.69
CA LEU A 205 21.31 26.80 0.27
C LEU A 205 22.47 25.85 0.04
N ARG A 206 23.59 26.06 0.74
CA ARG A 206 24.78 25.20 0.61
C ARG A 206 24.50 23.73 0.96
N LYS A 207 23.53 23.47 1.85
CA LYS A 207 23.12 22.09 2.22
C LYS A 207 22.15 21.48 1.23
N LEU A 208 21.31 22.30 0.59
CA LEU A 208 20.22 21.84 -0.26
C LEU A 208 20.63 21.73 -1.73
N LEU A 209 21.62 22.50 -2.19
CA LEU A 209 22.04 22.56 -3.60
C LEU A 209 22.78 21.29 -4.01
N VAL A 210 22.34 20.73 -5.15
CA VAL A 210 22.98 19.60 -5.83
C VAL A 210 23.12 19.91 -7.31
N ALA A 211 24.28 19.71 -7.91
CA ALA A 211 24.50 19.84 -9.34
C ALA A 211 24.49 18.45 -10.00
N SER A 212 23.72 18.28 -11.09
CA SER A 212 23.53 17.01 -11.79
C SER A 212 23.56 17.21 -13.30
N GLY A 213 24.49 16.53 -13.98
CA GLY A 213 24.48 16.44 -15.46
C GLY A 213 23.55 15.32 -15.92
N ARG A 214 22.76 15.58 -16.95
CA ARG A 214 21.77 14.66 -17.52
C ARG A 214 22.04 14.26 -18.96
N SER A 215 23.13 14.80 -19.59
CA SER A 215 23.39 14.60 -21.02
C SER A 215 22.17 15.04 -21.85
N TYR A 216 21.83 14.31 -22.88
CA TYR A 216 20.63 14.51 -23.71
C TYR A 216 19.45 13.62 -23.34
N ASN A 217 19.28 13.33 -22.05
CA ASN A 217 18.18 12.45 -21.59
C ASN A 217 16.79 13.08 -21.70
N GLU A 218 16.72 14.42 -21.76
CA GLU A 218 15.48 15.16 -21.99
C GLU A 218 15.71 16.17 -23.12
N LEU A 219 15.39 15.76 -24.34
CA LEU A 219 15.49 16.63 -25.52
C LEU A 219 14.28 17.56 -25.58
N VAL A 220 14.52 18.80 -25.96
CA VAL A 220 13.46 19.75 -26.24
C VAL A 220 13.12 19.69 -27.75
N PHE A 221 11.83 19.65 -28.04
CA PHE A 221 11.34 19.60 -29.41
C PHE A 221 10.51 20.86 -29.72
N LYS A 222 10.73 21.45 -30.87
CA LYS A 222 9.97 22.58 -31.39
C LYS A 222 9.59 22.28 -32.83
N ASP A 223 8.32 22.43 -33.16
CA ASP A 223 7.77 22.18 -34.51
C ASP A 223 8.11 20.79 -35.09
N GLY A 224 8.25 19.78 -34.20
CA GLY A 224 8.54 18.38 -34.56
C GLY A 224 10.00 18.05 -34.79
N ALA A 225 10.91 19.00 -34.63
CA ALA A 225 12.36 18.82 -34.67
C ALA A 225 12.98 19.05 -33.28
N GLU A 226 14.15 18.46 -33.03
CA GLU A 226 14.93 18.76 -31.84
C GLU A 226 15.33 20.24 -31.83
N ASP A 227 14.98 20.95 -30.75
CA ASP A 227 15.46 22.29 -30.48
C ASP A 227 16.86 22.20 -29.87
N LYS A 228 17.86 22.60 -30.66
CA LYS A 228 19.28 22.54 -30.27
C LYS A 228 19.81 23.85 -29.67
N ASP A 229 18.90 24.79 -29.40
CA ASP A 229 19.25 26.10 -28.86
C ASP A 229 19.11 26.19 -27.34
#